data_f8ec53ff1462f9072e0d2f081a202ba0
#
_entry.id   f8ec53ff1462f9072e0d2f081a202ba0
#
_cell.length_a   1.000
_cell.length_b   1.000
_cell.length_c   1.000
_cell.angle_alpha   90.00
_cell.angle_beta   90.00
_cell.angle_gamma   90.00
#
_symmetry.space_group_name_H-M   'P 1'
#
loop_
_entity.id
_entity.type
_entity.pdbx_description
1 polymer ?
#
loop_
_entity_poly.entity_id
_entity_poly.type
_entity_poly.pdbx_seq_one_letter_code
_entity_poly.pdbx_strand_id
1 'polypeptide(L)'
;MKRIVTLCAFAALLLSGCARNQAPASPTLDEVFATRRSIRAYEAGKTVSEAELRELFLATQNAPSWANQQPSKYYVAIGNEKREAVLELIGGNKERVINAPVFIVSTFERGKSGFFRCTPLDATGDYWGAYDNGLSNAYLVLKARAMGFDTLIMGMRDADALRALFSIPEEETVLAVIALGYRAQDPTTPVHRPLDEVVKFF
;
A
#
# COMPACT_ATOMS: atom_id res chain seq x y z
N MET A 1 -55.89 66.39 9.76
CA MET A 1 -55.37 65.20 10.43
C MET A 1 -54.90 64.25 9.37
N LYS A 2 -53.60 64.27 9.04
CA LYS A 2 -52.97 63.33 8.02
C LYS A 2 -52.18 62.33 8.79
N ARG A 3 -52.56 61.05 8.67
CA ARG A 3 -51.80 59.89 9.22
C ARG A 3 -50.71 59.48 8.24
N ILE A 4 -49.47 59.58 8.67
CA ILE A 4 -48.31 59.02 7.97
C ILE A 4 -48.17 57.55 8.32
N VAL A 5 -48.24 56.68 7.33
CA VAL A 5 -47.99 55.25 7.48
C VAL A 5 -46.52 55.05 7.08
N THR A 6 -45.70 54.71 8.07
CA THR A 6 -44.28 54.35 7.84
C THR A 6 -44.20 52.86 7.45
N LEU A 7 -43.74 52.60 6.24
CA LEU A 7 -43.56 51.27 5.70
C LEU A 7 -42.12 50.78 6.08
N CYS A 8 -42.01 49.89 7.05
CA CYS A 8 -40.74 49.24 7.37
C CYS A 8 -40.47 48.11 6.37
N ALA A 9 -39.55 48.32 5.48
CA ALA A 9 -39.04 47.28 4.59
C ALA A 9 -38.05 46.40 5.35
N PHE A 10 -38.43 45.12 5.62
CA PHE A 10 -37.53 44.07 6.13
C PHE A 10 -36.70 43.55 4.98
N ALA A 11 -35.41 43.91 4.95
CA ALA A 11 -34.45 43.30 4.04
C ALA A 11 -33.99 41.98 4.64
N ALA A 12 -34.53 40.86 4.13
CA ALA A 12 -34.03 39.53 4.44
C ALA A 12 -32.72 39.30 3.67
N LEU A 13 -31.58 39.39 4.36
CA LEU A 13 -30.30 38.93 3.84
C LEU A 13 -30.34 37.39 3.73
N LEU A 14 -30.46 36.90 2.52
CA LEU A 14 -30.21 35.48 2.19
C LEU A 14 -28.69 35.23 2.29
N LEU A 15 -28.25 34.74 3.45
CA LEU A 15 -26.93 34.15 3.61
C LEU A 15 -26.92 32.81 2.87
N SER A 16 -26.63 32.84 1.57
CA SER A 16 -26.28 31.64 0.83
C SER A 16 -24.93 31.13 1.36
N GLY A 17 -24.98 30.25 2.37
CA GLY A 17 -23.82 29.51 2.81
C GLY A 17 -23.34 28.63 1.67
N CYS A 18 -22.22 28.97 1.03
CA CYS A 18 -21.47 28.05 0.18
C CYS A 18 -21.09 26.85 1.05
N ALA A 19 -21.84 25.78 0.97
CA ALA A 19 -21.39 24.48 1.44
C ALA A 19 -20.13 24.14 0.62
N ARG A 20 -18.96 24.40 1.19
CA ARG A 20 -17.71 23.83 0.68
C ARG A 20 -17.88 22.33 0.76
N ASN A 21 -17.98 21.65 -0.39
CA ASN A 21 -17.76 20.24 -0.50
C ASN A 21 -16.33 19.98 0.03
N GLN A 22 -16.21 19.72 1.34
CA GLN A 22 -14.97 19.23 1.89
C GLN A 22 -14.79 17.81 1.32
N ALA A 23 -13.66 17.60 0.63
CA ALA A 23 -13.25 16.23 0.30
C ALA A 23 -13.29 15.39 1.58
N PRO A 24 -13.72 14.13 1.51
CA PRO A 24 -13.76 13.27 2.69
C PRO A 24 -12.38 13.31 3.39
N ALA A 25 -12.40 13.52 4.71
CA ALA A 25 -11.18 13.55 5.50
C ALA A 25 -10.41 12.23 5.30
N SER A 26 -9.09 12.31 5.15
CA SER A 26 -8.26 11.11 5.10
C SER A 26 -8.43 10.31 6.40
N PRO A 27 -8.47 8.97 6.35
CA PRO A 27 -8.62 8.16 7.55
C PRO A 27 -7.45 8.40 8.52
N THR A 28 -7.72 8.35 9.80
CA THR A 28 -6.71 8.37 10.85
C THR A 28 -5.83 7.11 10.78
N LEU A 29 -4.65 7.14 11.40
CA LEU A 29 -3.77 5.98 11.47
C LEU A 29 -4.44 4.78 12.15
N ASP A 30 -5.21 5.03 13.22
CA ASP A 30 -5.95 3.99 13.94
C ASP A 30 -7.03 3.35 13.06
N GLU A 31 -7.75 4.13 12.26
CA GLU A 31 -8.71 3.62 11.27
C GLU A 31 -8.02 2.79 10.19
N VAL A 32 -6.83 3.21 9.73
CA VAL A 32 -6.04 2.45 8.76
C VAL A 32 -5.64 1.10 9.37
N PHE A 33 -5.10 1.06 10.59
CA PHE A 33 -4.76 -0.19 11.29
C PHE A 33 -6.00 -1.08 11.48
N ALA A 34 -7.12 -0.50 11.90
CA ALA A 34 -8.35 -1.24 12.14
C ALA A 34 -8.98 -1.82 10.86
N THR A 35 -8.75 -1.21 9.69
CA THR A 35 -9.45 -1.56 8.44
C THR A 35 -8.58 -2.21 7.37
N ARG A 36 -7.24 -2.08 7.44
CA ARG A 36 -6.33 -2.77 6.52
C ARG A 36 -6.46 -4.29 6.67
N ARG A 37 -6.68 -4.96 5.56
CA ARG A 37 -6.78 -6.44 5.49
C ARG A 37 -6.07 -6.97 4.25
N SER A 38 -5.74 -8.24 4.26
CA SER A 38 -5.30 -8.98 3.07
C SER A 38 -6.51 -9.29 2.20
N ILE A 39 -6.64 -8.61 1.07
CA ILE A 39 -7.82 -8.68 0.19
C ILE A 39 -7.61 -9.75 -0.87
N ARG A 40 -8.63 -10.60 -1.08
CA ARG A 40 -8.62 -11.75 -2.00
C ARG A 40 -9.77 -11.72 -3.01
N ALA A 41 -10.36 -10.54 -3.22
CA ALA A 41 -11.31 -10.26 -4.28
C ALA A 41 -11.25 -8.77 -4.61
N TYR A 42 -11.09 -8.43 -5.88
CA TYR A 42 -10.95 -7.06 -6.35
C TYR A 42 -12.09 -6.71 -7.32
N GLU A 43 -12.50 -5.43 -7.34
CA GLU A 43 -13.46 -4.91 -8.28
C GLU A 43 -12.90 -4.97 -9.71
N ALA A 44 -13.65 -5.58 -10.63
CA ALA A 44 -13.27 -5.63 -12.04
C ALA A 44 -13.39 -4.25 -12.71
N GLY A 45 -12.54 -4.01 -13.71
CA GLY A 45 -12.58 -2.78 -14.52
C GLY A 45 -12.11 -1.52 -13.82
N LYS A 46 -11.65 -1.61 -12.59
CA LYS A 46 -11.01 -0.48 -11.87
C LYS A 46 -9.57 -0.32 -12.35
N THR A 47 -9.10 0.92 -12.30
CA THR A 47 -7.72 1.29 -12.64
C THR A 47 -7.08 2.07 -11.50
N VAL A 48 -5.76 2.05 -11.43
CA VAL A 48 -4.96 2.89 -10.55
C VAL A 48 -3.98 3.64 -11.44
N SER A 49 -3.95 4.94 -11.33
CA SER A 49 -3.09 5.80 -12.15
C SER A 49 -1.64 5.76 -11.71
N GLU A 50 -0.72 6.08 -12.61
CA GLU A 50 0.70 6.23 -12.27
C GLU A 50 0.92 7.35 -11.23
N ALA A 51 0.12 8.42 -11.26
CA ALA A 51 0.19 9.49 -10.28
C ALA A 51 -0.14 9.01 -8.85
N GLU A 52 -1.18 8.20 -8.69
CA GLU A 52 -1.53 7.59 -7.40
C GLU A 52 -0.44 6.61 -6.93
N LEU A 53 0.14 5.83 -7.84
CA LEU A 53 1.26 4.94 -7.51
C LEU A 53 2.51 5.74 -7.09
N ARG A 54 2.81 6.85 -7.74
CA ARG A 54 3.90 7.75 -7.33
C ARG A 54 3.67 8.31 -5.92
N GLU A 55 2.45 8.77 -5.61
CA GLU A 55 2.10 9.21 -4.25
C GLU A 55 2.30 8.09 -3.22
N LEU A 56 1.85 6.86 -3.55
CA LEU A 56 2.04 5.68 -2.71
C LEU A 56 3.52 5.42 -2.42
N PHE A 57 4.36 5.40 -3.45
CA PHE A 57 5.79 5.11 -3.30
C PHE A 57 6.56 6.24 -2.61
N LEU A 58 6.20 7.51 -2.80
CA LEU A 58 6.78 8.63 -2.05
C LEU A 58 6.56 8.46 -0.54
N ALA A 59 5.38 8.01 -0.12
CA ALA A 59 5.14 7.70 1.29
C ALA A 59 5.94 6.48 1.76
N THR A 60 6.07 5.46 0.91
CA THR A 60 6.81 4.22 1.19
C THR A 60 8.30 4.49 1.44
N GLN A 61 8.89 5.50 0.79
CA GLN A 61 10.28 5.91 1.01
C GLN A 61 10.59 6.40 2.43
N ASN A 62 9.56 6.75 3.23
CA ASN A 62 9.75 7.14 4.63
C ASN A 62 9.94 5.93 5.57
N ALA A 63 9.86 4.70 5.09
CA ALA A 63 10.13 3.52 5.89
C ALA A 63 11.59 3.53 6.39
N PRO A 64 11.84 3.21 7.67
CA PRO A 64 13.20 3.11 8.17
C PRO A 64 13.90 1.90 7.55
N SER A 65 15.23 1.97 7.47
CA SER A 65 16.07 0.85 7.09
C SER A 65 17.37 0.86 7.88
N TRP A 66 18.04 -0.28 7.97
CA TRP A 66 19.32 -0.41 8.65
C TRP A 66 20.32 0.65 8.14
N ALA A 67 20.84 1.49 9.03
CA ALA A 67 21.74 2.59 8.69
C ALA A 67 21.29 3.43 7.47
N ASN A 68 19.99 3.54 7.22
CA ASN A 68 19.38 4.21 6.07
C ASN A 68 19.88 3.67 4.71
N GLN A 69 20.15 2.37 4.60
CA GLN A 69 20.66 1.74 3.38
C GLN A 69 19.62 1.64 2.26
N GLN A 70 18.32 1.71 2.58
CA GLN A 70 17.21 1.74 1.63
C GLN A 70 17.27 0.62 0.57
N PRO A 71 17.39 -0.66 0.97
CA PRO A 71 17.64 -1.77 0.05
C PRO A 71 16.42 -2.12 -0.81
N SER A 72 15.22 -1.68 -0.42
CA SER A 72 13.95 -2.05 -1.07
C SER A 72 13.82 -1.47 -2.47
N LYS A 73 13.42 -2.32 -3.43
CA LYS A 73 13.11 -1.94 -4.81
C LYS A 73 11.73 -2.49 -5.19
N TYR A 74 11.10 -1.86 -6.17
CA TYR A 74 9.76 -2.21 -6.61
C TYR A 74 9.65 -2.16 -8.13
N TYR A 75 9.06 -3.21 -8.72
CA TYR A 75 8.76 -3.31 -10.14
C TYR A 75 7.25 -3.43 -10.31
N VAL A 76 6.67 -2.51 -11.07
CA VAL A 76 5.21 -2.30 -11.08
C VAL A 76 4.63 -2.67 -12.44
N ALA A 77 3.68 -3.61 -12.43
CA ALA A 77 2.87 -3.99 -13.59
C ALA A 77 1.55 -3.23 -13.57
N ILE A 78 1.38 -2.25 -14.46
CA ILE A 78 0.15 -1.46 -14.65
C ILE A 78 -0.55 -1.83 -15.97
N GLY A 79 0.22 -2.18 -16.99
CA GLY A 79 -0.31 -2.56 -18.30
C GLY A 79 -0.82 -3.99 -18.35
N ASN A 80 -1.82 -4.26 -19.19
CA ASN A 80 -2.46 -5.57 -19.28
C ASN A 80 -1.45 -6.70 -19.52
N GLU A 81 -0.52 -6.54 -20.47
CA GLU A 81 0.47 -7.56 -20.82
C GLU A 81 1.31 -7.99 -19.61
N LYS A 82 1.92 -7.02 -18.90
CA LYS A 82 2.72 -7.31 -17.70
C LYS A 82 1.89 -7.86 -16.56
N ARG A 83 0.67 -7.33 -16.36
CA ARG A 83 -0.26 -7.79 -15.35
C ARG A 83 -0.65 -9.26 -15.58
N GLU A 84 -1.02 -9.62 -16.80
CA GLU A 84 -1.37 -11.00 -17.18
C GLU A 84 -0.18 -11.95 -17.02
N ALA A 85 1.02 -11.54 -17.43
CA ALA A 85 2.22 -12.33 -17.20
C ALA A 85 2.47 -12.59 -15.71
N VAL A 86 2.31 -11.59 -14.83
CA VAL A 86 2.47 -11.78 -13.37
C VAL A 86 1.43 -12.74 -12.82
N LEU A 87 0.18 -12.72 -13.30
CA LEU A 87 -0.87 -13.65 -12.86
C LEU A 87 -0.48 -15.12 -13.05
N GLU A 88 0.27 -15.45 -14.10
CA GLU A 88 0.74 -16.82 -14.34
C GLU A 88 1.89 -17.24 -13.39
N LEU A 89 2.54 -16.28 -12.72
CA LEU A 89 3.72 -16.50 -11.90
C LEU A 89 3.46 -16.50 -10.38
N ILE A 90 2.21 -16.37 -9.95
CA ILE A 90 1.81 -16.29 -8.52
C ILE A 90 1.05 -17.52 -8.03
N GLY A 91 1.06 -18.59 -8.82
CA GLY A 91 0.49 -19.89 -8.48
C GLY A 91 -0.98 -19.82 -8.04
N GLY A 92 -1.34 -20.52 -6.97
CA GLY A 92 -2.71 -20.61 -6.47
C GLY A 92 -3.35 -19.29 -5.98
N ASN A 93 -2.64 -18.16 -6.06
CA ASN A 93 -3.23 -16.85 -5.78
C ASN A 93 -3.93 -16.22 -6.98
N LYS A 94 -3.69 -16.73 -8.21
CA LYS A 94 -4.19 -16.16 -9.46
C LYS A 94 -5.68 -15.80 -9.40
N GLU A 95 -6.55 -16.74 -9.09
CA GLU A 95 -8.00 -16.55 -9.06
C GLU A 95 -8.45 -15.52 -8.01
N ARG A 96 -7.68 -15.39 -6.92
CA ARG A 96 -7.99 -14.45 -5.83
C ARG A 96 -7.72 -13.00 -6.20
N VAL A 97 -6.83 -12.75 -7.16
CA VAL A 97 -6.36 -11.42 -7.51
C VAL A 97 -6.53 -11.09 -8.99
N ILE A 98 -7.30 -11.91 -9.73
CA ILE A 98 -7.47 -11.80 -11.19
C ILE A 98 -7.93 -10.39 -11.63
N ASN A 99 -8.73 -9.72 -10.82
CA ASN A 99 -9.23 -8.38 -11.10
C ASN A 99 -8.38 -7.25 -10.48
N ALA A 100 -7.27 -7.56 -9.82
CA ALA A 100 -6.38 -6.53 -9.29
C ALA A 100 -5.77 -5.73 -10.46
N PRO A 101 -5.91 -4.39 -10.49
CA PRO A 101 -5.41 -3.58 -11.60
C PRO A 101 -3.89 -3.45 -11.61
N VAL A 102 -3.21 -3.69 -10.48
CA VAL A 102 -1.77 -3.49 -10.34
C VAL A 102 -1.13 -4.65 -9.59
N PHE A 103 0.03 -5.10 -10.07
CA PHE A 103 0.94 -5.97 -9.33
C PHE A 103 2.28 -5.27 -9.11
N ILE A 104 2.81 -5.40 -7.90
CA ILE A 104 4.08 -4.81 -7.47
C ILE A 104 4.98 -5.97 -7.04
N VAL A 105 6.06 -6.19 -7.77
CA VAL A 105 7.12 -7.12 -7.36
C VAL A 105 8.02 -6.39 -6.39
N SER A 106 8.11 -6.89 -5.15
CA SER A 106 8.93 -6.33 -4.08
C SER A 106 10.21 -7.11 -3.94
N THR A 107 11.33 -6.39 -4.02
CA THR A 107 12.68 -6.94 -3.93
C THR A 107 13.51 -6.17 -2.90
N PHE A 108 14.64 -6.74 -2.53
CA PHE A 108 15.68 -6.00 -1.82
C PHE A 108 17.06 -6.33 -2.37
N GLU A 109 17.95 -5.35 -2.33
CA GLU A 109 19.33 -5.44 -2.75
C GLU A 109 20.15 -6.13 -1.66
N ARG A 110 20.80 -7.26 -2.00
CA ARG A 110 21.66 -8.02 -1.08
C ARG A 110 22.94 -7.29 -0.75
N GLY A 111 23.55 -7.62 0.38
CA GLY A 111 24.83 -7.06 0.81
C GLY A 111 24.76 -5.57 1.20
N LYS A 112 23.57 -4.99 1.40
CA LYS A 112 23.38 -3.61 1.85
C LYS A 112 23.12 -3.54 3.35
N SER A 113 21.93 -3.89 3.78
CA SER A 113 21.56 -3.84 5.19
C SER A 113 22.22 -4.97 5.98
N GLY A 114 22.81 -4.63 7.10
CA GLY A 114 23.58 -5.57 7.93
C GLY A 114 25.04 -5.78 7.47
N PHE A 115 25.50 -4.99 6.50
CA PHE A 115 26.88 -5.12 5.98
C PHE A 115 27.68 -3.82 6.17
N PHE A 116 28.98 -4.00 6.40
CA PHE A 116 29.95 -2.92 6.36
C PHE A 116 31.08 -3.31 5.42
N ARG A 117 31.32 -2.50 4.39
CA ARG A 117 32.33 -2.77 3.32
C ARG A 117 32.22 -4.19 2.76
N CYS A 118 31.01 -4.60 2.39
CA CYS A 118 30.68 -5.92 1.82
C CYS A 118 30.89 -7.09 2.81
N THR A 119 31.10 -6.85 4.11
CA THR A 119 31.23 -7.87 5.13
C THR A 119 29.99 -7.85 6.02
N PRO A 120 29.31 -8.99 6.25
CA PRO A 120 28.19 -9.05 7.18
C PRO A 120 28.68 -8.73 8.60
N LEU A 121 27.96 -7.91 9.34
CA LEU A 121 28.33 -7.52 10.71
C LEU A 121 27.99 -8.60 11.73
N ASP A 122 27.05 -9.46 11.42
CA ASP A 122 26.66 -10.60 12.24
C ASP A 122 26.10 -11.74 11.37
N ALA A 123 25.67 -12.81 12.02
CA ALA A 123 25.11 -13.98 11.36
C ALA A 123 23.76 -13.71 10.66
N THR A 124 23.10 -12.56 10.91
CA THR A 124 21.84 -12.17 10.29
C THR A 124 22.03 -11.87 8.78
N GLY A 125 23.15 -11.22 8.42
CA GLY A 125 23.49 -10.95 7.02
C GLY A 125 22.32 -10.33 6.23
N ASP A 126 21.98 -10.93 5.09
CA ASP A 126 20.89 -10.46 4.20
C ASP A 126 19.49 -10.55 4.80
N TYR A 127 19.28 -11.21 5.95
CA TYR A 127 17.98 -11.12 6.65
C TYR A 127 17.64 -9.69 7.08
N TRP A 128 18.64 -8.82 7.32
CA TRP A 128 18.41 -7.39 7.53
C TRP A 128 17.78 -6.72 6.31
N GLY A 129 18.19 -7.09 5.11
CA GLY A 129 17.56 -6.60 3.88
C GLY A 129 16.11 -7.04 3.75
N ALA A 130 15.80 -8.29 4.10
CA ALA A 130 14.43 -8.79 4.14
C ALA A 130 13.58 -8.12 5.23
N TYR A 131 14.17 -7.83 6.41
CA TYR A 131 13.52 -7.08 7.48
C TYR A 131 13.15 -5.66 7.04
N ASP A 132 14.10 -4.93 6.45
CA ASP A 132 13.88 -3.58 5.94
C ASP A 132 12.82 -3.56 4.82
N ASN A 133 12.83 -4.56 3.93
CA ASN A 133 11.81 -4.70 2.90
C ASN A 133 10.43 -4.96 3.52
N GLY A 134 10.35 -5.73 4.60
CA GLY A 134 9.11 -5.91 5.37
C GLY A 134 8.58 -4.60 5.95
N LEU A 135 9.46 -3.75 6.50
CA LEU A 135 9.09 -2.42 6.99
C LEU A 135 8.59 -1.52 5.85
N SER A 136 9.30 -1.50 4.72
CA SER A 136 8.92 -0.74 3.54
C SER A 136 7.55 -1.20 2.99
N ASN A 137 7.33 -2.51 2.89
CA ASN A 137 6.05 -3.08 2.50
C ASN A 137 4.91 -2.75 3.51
N ALA A 138 5.20 -2.65 4.80
CA ALA A 138 4.23 -2.19 5.80
C ALA A 138 3.79 -0.75 5.53
N TYR A 139 4.72 0.16 5.28
CA TYR A 139 4.41 1.54 4.89
C TYR A 139 3.56 1.58 3.61
N LEU A 140 3.93 0.78 2.60
CA LEU A 140 3.18 0.67 1.34
C LEU A 140 1.71 0.26 1.59
N VAL A 141 1.47 -0.83 2.31
CA VAL A 141 0.11 -1.34 2.50
C VAL A 141 -0.75 -0.45 3.40
N LEU A 142 -0.15 0.25 4.36
CA LEU A 142 -0.84 1.23 5.20
C LEU A 142 -1.19 2.48 4.40
N LYS A 143 -0.24 3.03 3.60
CA LYS A 143 -0.51 4.17 2.73
C LYS A 143 -1.55 3.83 1.66
N ALA A 144 -1.47 2.65 1.04
CA ALA A 144 -2.48 2.17 0.10
C ALA A 144 -3.87 2.21 0.72
N ARG A 145 -4.02 1.69 1.95
CA ARG A 145 -5.30 1.72 2.68
C ARG A 145 -5.76 3.14 2.98
N ALA A 146 -4.86 4.04 3.38
CA ALA A 146 -5.17 5.45 3.61
C ALA A 146 -5.65 6.17 2.33
N MET A 147 -5.21 5.72 1.16
CA MET A 147 -5.64 6.22 -0.15
C MET A 147 -6.92 5.54 -0.68
N GLY A 148 -7.52 4.60 0.08
CA GLY A 148 -8.71 3.86 -0.34
C GLY A 148 -8.43 2.60 -1.17
N PHE A 149 -7.17 2.25 -1.38
CA PHE A 149 -6.77 0.98 -1.99
C PHE A 149 -6.64 -0.14 -0.98
N ASP A 150 -6.62 -1.35 -1.49
CA ASP A 150 -6.39 -2.56 -0.72
C ASP A 150 -5.32 -3.43 -1.37
N THR A 151 -4.71 -4.29 -0.55
CA THR A 151 -3.56 -5.08 -0.98
C THR A 151 -3.62 -6.53 -0.53
N LEU A 152 -2.88 -7.38 -1.25
CA LEU A 152 -2.51 -8.73 -0.83
C LEU A 152 -1.02 -8.94 -1.06
N ILE A 153 -0.24 -9.20 -0.01
CA ILE A 153 1.15 -9.63 -0.12
C ILE A 153 1.17 -11.14 -0.32
N MET A 154 1.83 -11.60 -1.38
CA MET A 154 1.89 -13.00 -1.79
C MET A 154 3.34 -13.49 -1.80
N GLY A 155 3.62 -14.50 -0.99
CA GLY A 155 4.92 -15.18 -0.97
C GLY A 155 5.03 -16.28 -2.04
N MET A 156 3.91 -16.88 -2.47
CA MET A 156 3.90 -17.88 -3.55
C MET A 156 4.11 -17.16 -4.89
N ARG A 157 5.22 -17.41 -5.52
CA ARG A 157 5.66 -16.79 -6.77
C ARG A 157 6.74 -17.61 -7.45
N ASP A 158 6.88 -17.48 -8.76
CA ASP A 158 8.06 -17.89 -9.51
C ASP A 158 9.06 -16.71 -9.55
N ALA A 159 10.07 -16.77 -8.68
CA ALA A 159 11.02 -15.67 -8.51
C ALA A 159 11.92 -15.50 -9.74
N ASP A 160 12.33 -16.58 -10.39
CA ASP A 160 13.24 -16.54 -11.55
C ASP A 160 12.51 -16.02 -12.78
N ALA A 161 11.28 -16.48 -13.01
CA ALA A 161 10.46 -15.97 -14.10
C ALA A 161 10.09 -14.48 -13.91
N LEU A 162 9.80 -14.03 -12.67
CA LEU A 162 9.60 -12.61 -12.38
C LEU A 162 10.87 -11.78 -12.61
N ARG A 163 12.04 -12.32 -12.23
CA ARG A 163 13.34 -11.70 -12.52
C ARG A 163 13.52 -11.46 -14.02
N ALA A 164 13.26 -12.49 -14.82
CA ALA A 164 13.36 -12.41 -16.28
C ALA A 164 12.34 -11.40 -16.86
N LEU A 165 11.08 -11.46 -16.40
CA LEU A 165 9.98 -10.61 -16.87
C LEU A 165 10.25 -9.11 -16.68
N PHE A 166 10.89 -8.72 -15.56
CA PHE A 166 11.18 -7.34 -15.20
C PHE A 166 12.64 -6.93 -15.34
N SER A 167 13.51 -7.83 -15.82
CA SER A 167 14.96 -7.63 -15.89
C SER A 167 15.55 -7.21 -14.53
N ILE A 168 15.10 -7.89 -13.46
CA ILE A 168 15.57 -7.61 -12.10
C ILE A 168 17.02 -8.05 -11.96
N PRO A 169 17.92 -7.18 -11.45
CA PRO A 169 19.32 -7.51 -11.25
C PRO A 169 19.55 -8.75 -10.36
N GLU A 170 20.63 -9.49 -10.61
CA GLU A 170 20.97 -10.71 -9.87
C GLU A 170 21.24 -10.45 -8.38
N GLU A 171 21.74 -9.26 -8.05
CA GLU A 171 21.99 -8.80 -6.68
C GLU A 171 20.69 -8.55 -5.87
N GLU A 172 19.55 -8.49 -6.52
CA GLU A 172 18.26 -8.33 -5.82
C GLU A 172 17.60 -9.68 -5.52
N THR A 173 17.04 -9.82 -4.34
CA THR A 173 16.17 -10.95 -3.98
C THR A 173 14.72 -10.58 -4.24
N VAL A 174 14.04 -11.34 -5.11
CA VAL A 174 12.59 -11.23 -5.31
C VAL A 174 11.89 -11.81 -4.08
N LEU A 175 11.26 -10.98 -3.25
CA LEU A 175 10.74 -11.42 -1.95
C LEU A 175 9.23 -11.70 -1.99
N ALA A 176 8.45 -10.84 -2.62
CA ALA A 176 6.99 -10.98 -2.68
C ALA A 176 6.41 -10.32 -3.93
N VAL A 177 5.18 -10.69 -4.26
CA VAL A 177 4.31 -9.93 -5.17
C VAL A 177 3.15 -9.35 -4.38
N ILE A 178 2.86 -8.08 -4.59
CA ILE A 178 1.76 -7.37 -3.93
C ILE A 178 0.72 -7.02 -4.97
N ALA A 179 -0.50 -7.58 -4.84
CA ALA A 179 -1.65 -7.14 -5.59
C ALA A 179 -2.20 -5.86 -4.95
N LEU A 180 -2.59 -4.87 -5.76
CA LEU A 180 -3.15 -3.60 -5.31
C LEU A 180 -4.37 -3.24 -6.17
N GLY A 181 -5.43 -2.75 -5.52
CA GLY A 181 -6.68 -2.34 -6.17
C GLY A 181 -7.78 -2.02 -5.17
N TYR A 182 -9.02 -2.12 -5.60
CA TYR A 182 -10.21 -1.85 -4.78
C TYR A 182 -10.84 -3.17 -4.36
N ARG A 183 -11.18 -3.32 -3.07
CA ARG A 183 -11.83 -4.55 -2.56
C ARG A 183 -13.24 -4.70 -3.14
N ALA A 184 -13.56 -5.90 -3.62
CA ALA A 184 -14.91 -6.25 -4.08
C ALA A 184 -15.82 -6.71 -2.92
N GLN A 185 -15.23 -7.07 -1.78
CA GLN A 185 -15.95 -7.51 -0.59
C GLN A 185 -15.17 -7.21 0.68
N ASP A 186 -15.84 -6.97 1.78
CA ASP A 186 -15.20 -6.82 3.08
C ASP A 186 -14.72 -8.18 3.59
N PRO A 187 -13.45 -8.29 3.98
CA PRO A 187 -12.90 -9.52 4.53
C PRO A 187 -13.32 -9.71 5.99
N THR A 188 -13.34 -10.95 6.44
CA THR A 188 -13.46 -11.27 7.86
C THR A 188 -12.27 -10.73 8.64
N THR A 189 -12.50 -10.29 9.87
CA THR A 189 -11.43 -9.90 10.77
C THR A 189 -10.66 -11.15 11.22
N PRO A 190 -9.32 -11.21 11.05
CA PRO A 190 -8.54 -12.34 11.51
C PRO A 190 -8.50 -12.38 13.04
N VAL A 191 -8.43 -13.59 13.58
CA VAL A 191 -8.17 -13.82 15.00
C VAL A 191 -6.67 -13.62 15.26
N HIS A 192 -6.33 -12.85 16.28
CA HIS A 192 -4.97 -12.64 16.72
C HIS A 192 -4.65 -13.52 17.94
N ARG A 193 -3.38 -13.81 18.14
CA ARG A 193 -2.91 -14.43 19.38
C ARG A 193 -3.13 -13.46 20.55
N PRO A 194 -3.39 -13.96 21.76
CA PRO A 194 -3.41 -13.14 22.96
C PRO A 194 -2.11 -12.34 23.11
N LEU A 195 -2.23 -11.10 23.61
CA LEU A 195 -1.07 -10.20 23.74
C LEU A 195 0.06 -10.83 24.58
N ASP A 196 -0.29 -11.52 25.66
CA ASP A 196 0.66 -12.14 26.59
C ASP A 196 1.47 -13.30 26.00
N GLU A 197 1.03 -13.85 24.83
CA GLU A 197 1.83 -14.85 24.12
C GLU A 197 2.95 -14.20 23.29
N VAL A 198 2.77 -12.95 22.87
CA VAL A 198 3.69 -12.27 21.93
C VAL A 198 4.51 -11.16 22.59
N VAL A 199 4.08 -10.66 23.74
CA VAL A 199 4.77 -9.59 24.51
C VAL A 199 5.06 -10.08 25.93
N LYS A 200 6.26 -9.84 26.41
CA LYS A 200 6.66 -10.09 27.79
C LYS A 200 7.17 -8.78 28.42
N PHE A 201 6.65 -8.44 29.58
CA PHE A 201 7.11 -7.32 30.40
C PHE A 201 7.99 -7.88 31.51
N PHE A 202 9.16 -7.26 31.75
CA PHE A 202 10.13 -7.67 32.79
C PHE A 202 10.39 -6.53 33.74
#